data_59ec393b03b91a4fc351599bcd63fed6
#
_entry.id   59ec393b03b91a4fc351599bcd63fed6
#
_cell.length_a   1.000
_cell.length_b   1.000
_cell.length_c   1.000
_cell.angle_alpha   90.00
_cell.angle_beta   90.00
_cell.angle_gamma   90.00
#
_symmetry.space_group_name_H-M   'P 1'
#
loop_
_entity.id
_entity.type
_entity.pdbx_description
1 polymer ?
#
loop_
_entity_poly.entity_id
_entity_poly.type
_entity_poly.pdbx_seq_one_letter_code
_entity_poly.pdbx_strand_id
1 'polypeptide(L)'
;MAHIPDGVISWPVLAGGIVTTLAGCAFGLKKLDPVAIPRTAVLSATFFVAALVHFPVGPTSVHLMLNGLIGIVLGWVAVPAILVGLLLQALLFGFGGIIVLGVNTFNLAVPALLCHGLFQLSRRSQHPKIIIATAGACGFLGVGLTAVLVATSLAFSGKEFASAAQLVVFAHLPIMLIETVFTAAAIALLLRVKPEALETDQGQELHLDHVQEDAQGKAYV
;
A
#
# COMPACT_ATOMS: atom_id res chain seq x y z
N MET A 1 -7.96 12.89 9.34
CA MET A 1 -8.08 11.58 8.71
C MET A 1 -7.39 11.62 7.34
N ALA A 2 -6.66 10.57 6.96
CA ALA A 2 -6.04 10.47 5.63
C ALA A 2 -7.07 10.24 4.50
N HIS A 3 -8.30 9.88 4.86
CA HIS A 3 -9.37 9.66 3.90
C HIS A 3 -10.16 10.93 3.68
N ILE A 4 -10.38 11.25 2.41
CA ILE A 4 -11.26 12.36 2.02
C ILE A 4 -12.70 11.86 2.19
N PRO A 5 -13.60 12.64 2.86
CA PRO A 5 -15.00 12.27 2.98
C PRO A 5 -15.79 12.55 1.69
N ASP A 6 -16.97 11.95 1.58
CA ASP A 6 -17.89 12.22 0.48
C ASP A 6 -18.33 13.70 0.45
N GLY A 7 -18.59 14.21 -0.74
CA GLY A 7 -19.08 15.59 -0.95
C GLY A 7 -18.00 16.67 -1.03
N VAL A 8 -16.71 16.32 -0.83
CA VAL A 8 -15.59 17.28 -0.83
C VAL A 8 -14.92 17.38 -2.21
N ILE A 9 -14.85 16.29 -2.94
CA ILE A 9 -14.08 16.18 -4.17
C ILE A 9 -14.91 16.59 -5.40
N SER A 10 -14.30 17.39 -6.28
CA SER A 10 -14.90 17.80 -7.55
C SER A 10 -15.09 16.62 -8.51
N TRP A 11 -16.12 16.71 -9.37
CA TRP A 11 -16.47 15.64 -10.29
C TRP A 11 -15.32 15.18 -11.21
N PRO A 12 -14.48 16.05 -11.79
CA PRO A 12 -13.36 15.59 -12.63
C PRO A 12 -12.35 14.73 -11.86
N VAL A 13 -12.06 15.09 -10.59
CA VAL A 13 -11.14 14.34 -9.74
C VAL A 13 -11.76 13.00 -9.34
N LEU A 14 -13.08 12.97 -9.04
CA LEU A 14 -13.79 11.73 -8.76
C LEU A 14 -13.72 10.77 -9.95
N ALA A 15 -14.05 11.25 -11.15
CA ALA A 15 -14.04 10.45 -12.37
C ALA A 15 -12.62 9.90 -12.65
N GLY A 16 -11.59 10.73 -12.53
CA GLY A 16 -10.20 10.32 -12.68
C GLY A 16 -9.78 9.24 -11.66
N GLY A 17 -10.13 9.41 -10.38
CA GLY A 17 -9.87 8.45 -9.33
C GLY A 17 -10.58 7.11 -9.54
N ILE A 18 -11.82 7.12 -9.98
CA ILE A 18 -12.58 5.89 -10.30
C ILE A 18 -11.92 5.14 -11.47
N VAL A 19 -11.66 5.82 -12.58
CA VAL A 19 -11.10 5.19 -13.79
C VAL A 19 -9.72 4.59 -13.50
N THR A 20 -8.84 5.35 -12.83
CA THR A 20 -7.49 4.88 -12.52
C THR A 20 -7.49 3.73 -11.52
N THR A 21 -8.38 3.77 -10.51
CA THR A 21 -8.54 2.67 -9.55
C THR A 21 -9.08 1.42 -10.22
N LEU A 22 -10.09 1.53 -11.09
CA LEU A 22 -10.62 0.37 -11.82
C LEU A 22 -9.57 -0.26 -12.72
N ALA A 23 -8.80 0.56 -13.45
CA ALA A 23 -7.69 0.07 -14.27
C ALA A 23 -6.61 -0.61 -13.43
N GLY A 24 -6.22 -0.02 -12.31
CA GLY A 24 -5.25 -0.59 -11.37
C GLY A 24 -5.73 -1.90 -10.75
N CYS A 25 -7.01 -1.98 -10.36
CA CYS A 25 -7.62 -3.21 -9.86
C CYS A 25 -7.67 -4.30 -10.92
N ALA A 26 -8.08 -3.97 -12.15
CA ALA A 26 -8.11 -4.94 -13.25
C ALA A 26 -6.72 -5.51 -13.53
N PHE A 27 -5.69 -4.66 -13.49
CA PHE A 27 -4.31 -5.11 -13.66
C PHE A 27 -3.82 -5.93 -12.45
N GLY A 28 -4.10 -5.47 -11.23
CA GLY A 28 -3.72 -6.17 -10.00
C GLY A 28 -4.37 -7.55 -9.88
N LEU A 29 -5.65 -7.67 -10.24
CA LEU A 29 -6.36 -8.96 -10.24
C LEU A 29 -5.80 -9.95 -11.28
N LYS A 30 -5.36 -9.46 -12.44
CA LYS A 30 -4.68 -10.31 -13.44
C LYS A 30 -3.34 -10.86 -12.94
N LYS A 31 -2.71 -10.17 -11.97
CA LYS A 31 -1.44 -10.58 -11.34
C LYS A 31 -1.65 -11.41 -10.06
N LEU A 32 -2.89 -11.58 -9.63
CA LEU A 32 -3.20 -12.34 -8.42
C LEU A 32 -3.18 -13.84 -8.71
N ASP A 33 -2.14 -14.51 -8.22
CA ASP A 33 -2.08 -15.96 -8.19
C ASP A 33 -3.06 -16.51 -7.13
N PRO A 34 -3.82 -17.59 -7.41
CA PRO A 34 -4.64 -18.28 -6.41
C PRO A 34 -3.91 -18.65 -5.13
N VAL A 35 -2.64 -19.03 -5.20
CA VAL A 35 -1.79 -19.33 -4.04
C VAL A 35 -1.52 -18.10 -3.18
N ALA A 36 -1.51 -16.90 -3.77
CA ALA A 36 -1.30 -15.64 -3.07
C ALA A 36 -2.56 -15.06 -2.41
N ILE A 37 -3.76 -15.60 -2.69
CA ILE A 37 -5.03 -15.09 -2.14
C ILE A 37 -5.02 -15.03 -0.60
N PRO A 38 -4.61 -16.07 0.16
CA PRO A 38 -4.59 -16.00 1.62
C PRO A 38 -3.67 -14.89 2.14
N ARG A 39 -2.48 -14.73 1.56
CA ARG A 39 -1.54 -13.66 1.90
C ARG A 39 -2.15 -12.27 1.65
N THR A 40 -2.79 -12.10 0.50
CA THR A 40 -3.46 -10.86 0.11
C THR A 40 -4.59 -10.52 1.07
N ALA A 41 -5.43 -11.51 1.43
CA ALA A 41 -6.53 -11.33 2.36
C ALA A 41 -6.05 -10.93 3.75
N VAL A 42 -4.99 -11.57 4.28
CA VAL A 42 -4.39 -11.22 5.57
C VAL A 42 -3.84 -9.80 5.56
N LEU A 43 -3.14 -9.39 4.51
CA LEU A 43 -2.59 -8.03 4.41
C LEU A 43 -3.68 -6.97 4.23
N SER A 44 -4.74 -7.26 3.47
CA SER A 44 -5.91 -6.37 3.37
C SER A 44 -6.62 -6.21 4.72
N ALA A 45 -6.79 -7.30 5.47
CA ALA A 45 -7.35 -7.27 6.82
C ALA A 45 -6.43 -6.51 7.79
N THR A 46 -5.11 -6.69 7.69
CA THR A 46 -4.13 -5.94 8.50
C THR A 46 -4.20 -4.45 8.22
N PHE A 47 -4.31 -4.05 6.96
CA PHE A 47 -4.52 -2.66 6.56
C PHE A 47 -5.80 -2.08 7.16
N PHE A 48 -6.90 -2.83 7.07
CA PHE A 48 -8.17 -2.45 7.65
C PHE A 48 -8.07 -2.23 9.17
N VAL A 49 -7.46 -3.16 9.91
CA VAL A 49 -7.30 -3.08 11.37
C VAL A 49 -6.30 -1.98 11.76
N ALA A 50 -5.22 -1.81 11.01
CA ALA A 50 -4.21 -0.79 11.28
C ALA A 50 -4.81 0.62 11.26
N ALA A 51 -5.80 0.87 10.39
CA ALA A 51 -6.50 2.16 10.33
C ALA A 51 -7.32 2.48 11.58
N LEU A 52 -7.57 1.52 12.48
CA LEU A 52 -8.22 1.75 13.77
C LEU A 52 -7.27 2.37 14.80
N VAL A 53 -5.97 2.27 14.58
CA VAL A 53 -4.94 2.87 15.45
C VAL A 53 -4.79 4.33 15.07
N HIS A 54 -5.44 5.20 15.84
CA HIS A 54 -5.47 6.65 15.60
C HIS A 54 -4.53 7.39 16.54
N PHE A 55 -3.82 8.36 15.99
CA PHE A 55 -2.97 9.29 16.74
C PHE A 55 -3.57 10.70 16.64
N PRO A 56 -3.91 11.36 17.75
CA PRO A 56 -4.39 12.73 17.72
C PRO A 56 -3.26 13.69 17.33
N VAL A 57 -3.52 14.55 16.35
CA VAL A 57 -2.59 15.60 15.90
C VAL A 57 -3.35 16.91 15.83
N GLY A 58 -3.30 17.71 16.90
CA GLY A 58 -4.06 18.95 17.02
C GLY A 58 -5.58 18.71 16.88
N PRO A 59 -6.26 19.42 15.96
CA PRO A 59 -7.71 19.30 15.76
C PRO A 59 -8.10 18.09 14.88
N THR A 60 -7.14 17.30 14.41
CA THR A 60 -7.36 16.14 13.53
C THR A 60 -6.75 14.88 14.13
N SER A 61 -6.96 13.76 13.48
CA SER A 61 -6.29 12.50 13.80
C SER A 61 -5.71 11.88 12.54
N VAL A 62 -4.59 11.20 12.69
CA VAL A 62 -3.97 10.38 11.66
C VAL A 62 -3.93 8.93 12.12
N HIS A 63 -3.89 7.99 11.21
CA HIS A 63 -3.85 6.55 11.52
C HIS A 63 -2.75 5.86 10.74
N LEU A 64 -2.39 4.65 11.16
CA LEU A 64 -1.48 3.78 10.42
C LEU A 64 -2.07 3.43 9.06
N MET A 65 -1.26 3.53 8.01
CA MET A 65 -1.68 3.27 6.63
C MET A 65 -1.11 1.97 6.08
N LEU A 66 0.09 1.60 6.47
CA LEU A 66 0.83 0.41 6.04
C LEU A 66 0.90 0.22 4.51
N ASN A 67 0.55 1.25 3.74
CA ASN A 67 0.50 1.16 2.28
C ASN A 67 1.88 0.93 1.67
N GLY A 68 2.96 1.49 2.27
CA GLY A 68 4.34 1.18 1.90
C GLY A 68 4.66 -0.31 2.07
N LEU A 69 4.31 -0.90 3.23
CA LEU A 69 4.49 -2.32 3.51
C LEU A 69 3.70 -3.20 2.55
N ILE A 70 2.42 -2.88 2.35
CA ILE A 70 1.52 -3.62 1.46
C ILE A 70 2.04 -3.58 0.02
N GLY A 71 2.50 -2.42 -0.43
CA GLY A 71 3.13 -2.26 -1.73
C GLY A 71 4.35 -3.15 -1.91
N ILE A 72 5.25 -3.19 -0.92
CA ILE A 72 6.44 -4.05 -0.92
C ILE A 72 6.06 -5.53 -1.10
N VAL A 73 5.07 -6.01 -0.34
CA VAL A 73 4.75 -7.43 -0.26
C VAL A 73 3.83 -7.90 -1.38
N LEU A 74 2.86 -7.08 -1.81
CA LEU A 74 1.83 -7.45 -2.78
C LEU A 74 2.05 -6.90 -4.19
N GLY A 75 2.93 -5.91 -4.36
CA GLY A 75 3.11 -5.28 -5.66
C GLY A 75 1.79 -4.74 -6.24
N TRP A 76 1.47 -5.12 -7.47
CA TRP A 76 0.24 -4.68 -8.14
C TRP A 76 -1.05 -5.17 -7.47
N VAL A 77 -1.00 -6.29 -6.77
CA VAL A 77 -2.13 -6.84 -6.01
C VAL A 77 -2.48 -5.94 -4.81
N ALA A 78 -1.59 -5.03 -4.41
CA ALA A 78 -1.87 -4.02 -3.39
C ALA A 78 -3.07 -3.13 -3.74
N VAL A 79 -3.31 -2.85 -5.04
CA VAL A 79 -4.42 -1.98 -5.47
C VAL A 79 -5.79 -2.56 -5.07
N PRO A 80 -6.18 -3.77 -5.47
CA PRO A 80 -7.43 -4.38 -5.02
C PRO A 80 -7.44 -4.67 -3.52
N ALA A 81 -6.31 -5.01 -2.89
CA ALA A 81 -6.24 -5.24 -1.44
C ALA A 81 -6.55 -3.96 -0.64
N ILE A 82 -5.99 -2.81 -1.04
CA ILE A 82 -6.28 -1.50 -0.45
C ILE A 82 -7.74 -1.10 -0.69
N LEU A 83 -8.26 -1.30 -1.91
CA LEU A 83 -9.67 -1.02 -2.23
C LEU A 83 -10.62 -1.77 -1.30
N VAL A 84 -10.40 -3.06 -1.09
CA VAL A 84 -11.23 -3.88 -0.17
C VAL A 84 -11.12 -3.37 1.26
N GLY A 85 -9.91 -3.07 1.75
CA GLY A 85 -9.72 -2.52 3.09
C GLY A 85 -10.42 -1.18 3.29
N LEU A 86 -10.32 -0.26 2.31
CA LEU A 86 -11.00 1.04 2.34
C LEU A 86 -12.53 0.91 2.25
N LEU A 87 -13.01 -0.03 1.45
CA LEU A 87 -14.45 -0.31 1.37
C LEU A 87 -15.01 -0.78 2.73
N LEU A 88 -14.30 -1.69 3.40
CA LEU A 88 -14.67 -2.14 4.74
C LEU A 88 -14.62 -1.00 5.77
N GLN A 89 -13.63 -0.11 5.68
CA GLN A 89 -13.54 1.07 6.55
C GLN A 89 -14.71 2.04 6.32
N ALA A 90 -15.11 2.26 5.06
CA ALA A 90 -16.24 3.10 4.73
C ALA A 90 -17.56 2.50 5.22
N LEU A 91 -17.78 1.19 5.04
CA LEU A 91 -19.02 0.51 5.41
C LEU A 91 -19.17 0.32 6.93
N LEU A 92 -18.10 -0.03 7.63
CA LEU A 92 -18.17 -0.39 9.05
C LEU A 92 -17.92 0.77 9.99
N PHE A 93 -17.11 1.75 9.59
CA PHE A 93 -16.70 2.87 10.46
C PHE A 93 -17.04 4.26 9.89
N GLY A 94 -17.56 4.34 8.66
CA GLY A 94 -17.82 5.62 8.01
C GLY A 94 -16.55 6.42 7.69
N PHE A 95 -15.39 5.76 7.58
CA PHE A 95 -14.13 6.44 7.25
C PHE A 95 -14.02 6.67 5.75
N GLY A 96 -13.81 7.92 5.35
CA GLY A 96 -13.82 8.32 3.94
C GLY A 96 -15.25 8.37 3.40
N GLY A 97 -15.54 7.62 2.33
CA GLY A 97 -16.87 7.53 1.73
C GLY A 97 -16.86 6.57 0.56
N ILE A 98 -18.06 6.14 0.13
CA ILE A 98 -18.23 5.21 -0.99
C ILE A 98 -18.02 5.93 -2.32
N ILE A 99 -18.47 7.20 -2.41
CA ILE A 99 -18.36 7.99 -3.64
C ILE A 99 -16.89 8.32 -3.95
N VAL A 100 -16.12 8.66 -2.92
CA VAL A 100 -14.68 9.01 -3.03
C VAL A 100 -13.76 7.79 -2.94
N LEU A 101 -14.30 6.58 -2.85
CA LEU A 101 -13.53 5.35 -2.65
C LEU A 101 -12.43 5.17 -3.71
N GLY A 102 -12.74 5.49 -4.98
CA GLY A 102 -11.77 5.45 -6.08
C GLY A 102 -10.59 6.41 -5.87
N VAL A 103 -10.86 7.66 -5.48
CA VAL A 103 -9.83 8.67 -5.22
C VAL A 103 -8.97 8.26 -4.01
N ASN A 104 -9.61 7.82 -2.93
CA ASN A 104 -8.89 7.36 -1.74
C ASN A 104 -8.02 6.14 -2.04
N THR A 105 -8.52 5.19 -2.83
CA THR A 105 -7.73 4.04 -3.27
C THR A 105 -6.53 4.49 -4.12
N PHE A 106 -6.73 5.36 -5.10
CA PHE A 106 -5.65 5.92 -5.92
C PHE A 106 -4.57 6.58 -5.06
N ASN A 107 -4.98 7.43 -4.12
CA ASN A 107 -4.07 8.18 -3.26
C ASN A 107 -3.19 7.28 -2.37
N LEU A 108 -3.65 6.07 -2.02
CA LEU A 108 -2.86 5.11 -1.24
C LEU A 108 -2.13 4.09 -2.13
N ALA A 109 -2.75 3.65 -3.21
CA ALA A 109 -2.20 2.60 -4.07
C ALA A 109 -1.02 3.10 -4.91
N VAL A 110 -1.06 4.32 -5.44
CA VAL A 110 0.07 4.87 -6.23
C VAL A 110 1.36 4.92 -5.40
N PRO A 111 1.39 5.49 -4.19
CA PRO A 111 2.57 5.42 -3.33
C PRO A 111 2.99 3.98 -3.01
N ALA A 112 2.04 3.05 -2.79
CA ALA A 112 2.34 1.64 -2.55
C ALA A 112 3.09 1.01 -3.74
N LEU A 113 2.65 1.27 -4.97
CA LEU A 113 3.31 0.78 -6.18
C LEU A 113 4.69 1.38 -6.39
N LEU A 114 4.88 2.68 -6.08
CA LEU A 114 6.20 3.31 -6.12
C LEU A 114 7.15 2.69 -5.10
N CYS A 115 6.66 2.41 -3.89
CA CYS A 115 7.42 1.69 -2.86
C CYS A 115 7.79 0.28 -3.31
N HIS A 116 6.89 -0.44 -3.99
CA HIS A 116 7.20 -1.74 -4.59
C HIS A 116 8.38 -1.64 -5.55
N GLY A 117 8.33 -0.71 -6.51
CA GLY A 117 9.40 -0.53 -7.49
C GLY A 117 10.75 -0.18 -6.83
N LEU A 118 10.73 0.73 -5.86
CA LEU A 118 11.93 1.11 -5.10
C LEU A 118 12.51 -0.06 -4.32
N PHE A 119 11.65 -0.85 -3.66
CA PHE A 119 12.07 -2.02 -2.90
C PHE A 119 12.67 -3.11 -3.80
N GLN A 120 12.08 -3.39 -4.96
CA GLN A 120 12.63 -4.36 -5.92
C GLN A 120 14.00 -3.95 -6.41
N LEU A 121 14.25 -2.65 -6.60
CA LEU A 121 15.57 -2.16 -6.97
C LEU A 121 16.62 -2.42 -5.87
N SER A 122 16.23 -2.24 -4.59
CA SER A 122 17.13 -2.48 -3.46
C SER A 122 17.49 -3.96 -3.26
N ARG A 123 16.60 -4.87 -3.63
CA ARG A 123 16.85 -6.32 -3.54
C ARG A 123 18.01 -6.79 -4.42
N ARG A 124 18.32 -6.05 -5.50
CA ARG A 124 19.48 -6.34 -6.35
C ARG A 124 20.82 -6.23 -5.60
N SER A 125 20.88 -5.48 -4.51
CA SER A 125 22.11 -5.31 -3.73
C SER A 125 22.45 -6.53 -2.86
N GLN A 126 21.49 -7.41 -2.58
CA GLN A 126 21.63 -8.58 -1.69
C GLN A 126 22.12 -8.27 -0.25
N HIS A 127 22.26 -7.00 0.12
CA HIS A 127 22.69 -6.60 1.45
C HIS A 127 21.47 -6.37 2.37
N PRO A 128 21.30 -7.18 3.43
CA PRO A 128 20.13 -7.08 4.31
C PRO A 128 19.94 -5.68 4.91
N LYS A 129 21.02 -4.99 5.25
CA LYS A 129 20.94 -3.62 5.80
C LYS A 129 20.35 -2.62 4.79
N ILE A 130 20.71 -2.74 3.51
CA ILE A 130 20.18 -1.87 2.44
C ILE A 130 18.71 -2.18 2.24
N ILE A 131 18.32 -3.44 2.19
CA ILE A 131 16.93 -3.88 2.04
C ILE A 131 16.05 -3.33 3.17
N ILE A 132 16.51 -3.47 4.43
CA ILE A 132 15.77 -2.97 5.61
C ILE A 132 15.70 -1.44 5.61
N ALA A 133 16.79 -0.74 5.28
CA ALA A 133 16.80 0.71 5.18
C ALA A 133 15.85 1.22 4.09
N THR A 134 15.83 0.57 2.93
CA THR A 134 14.89 0.90 1.84
C THR A 134 13.45 0.61 2.24
N ALA A 135 13.19 -0.47 2.98
CA ALA A 135 11.86 -0.76 3.52
C ALA A 135 11.38 0.35 4.46
N GLY A 136 12.25 0.84 5.35
CA GLY A 136 11.95 2.00 6.18
C GLY A 136 11.67 3.26 5.36
N ALA A 137 12.48 3.54 4.33
CA ALA A 137 12.25 4.63 3.40
C ALA A 137 10.89 4.49 2.67
N CYS A 138 10.49 3.26 2.30
CA CYS A 138 9.17 3.00 1.72
C CYS A 138 8.03 3.30 2.72
N GLY A 139 8.19 2.99 4.02
CA GLY A 139 7.21 3.39 5.05
C GLY A 139 7.05 4.91 5.11
N PHE A 140 8.17 5.64 5.13
CA PHE A 140 8.17 7.11 5.12
C PHE A 140 7.54 7.68 3.85
N LEU A 141 7.99 7.24 2.68
CA LEU A 141 7.55 7.74 1.37
C LEU A 141 6.09 7.34 1.08
N GLY A 142 5.67 6.13 1.47
CA GLY A 142 4.29 5.68 1.29
C GLY A 142 3.29 6.64 1.92
N VAL A 143 3.51 7.00 3.17
CA VAL A 143 2.65 7.97 3.88
C VAL A 143 2.83 9.38 3.34
N GLY A 144 4.06 9.83 3.12
CA GLY A 144 4.35 11.19 2.65
C GLY A 144 3.74 11.47 1.27
N LEU A 145 3.91 10.55 0.32
CA LEU A 145 3.31 10.66 -1.01
C LEU A 145 1.78 10.59 -0.95
N THR A 146 1.22 9.75 -0.07
CA THR A 146 -0.24 9.73 0.16
C THR A 146 -0.73 11.09 0.65
N ALA A 147 -0.06 11.70 1.62
CA ALA A 147 -0.43 13.02 2.12
C ALA A 147 -0.37 14.08 1.01
N VAL A 148 0.65 14.03 0.15
CA VAL A 148 0.77 14.93 -1.02
C VAL A 148 -0.36 14.70 -2.03
N LEU A 149 -0.70 13.46 -2.35
CA LEU A 149 -1.79 13.15 -3.29
C LEU A 149 -3.16 13.55 -2.74
N VAL A 150 -3.41 13.33 -1.44
CA VAL A 150 -4.62 13.81 -0.76
C VAL A 150 -4.69 15.34 -0.81
N ALA A 151 -3.61 16.03 -0.46
CA ALA A 151 -3.54 17.48 -0.53
C ALA A 151 -3.78 18.01 -1.95
N THR A 152 -3.20 17.36 -2.96
CA THR A 152 -3.39 17.69 -4.38
C THR A 152 -4.83 17.46 -4.82
N SER A 153 -5.45 16.35 -4.43
CA SER A 153 -6.87 16.04 -4.73
C SER A 153 -7.80 17.11 -4.14
N LEU A 154 -7.51 17.57 -2.92
CA LEU A 154 -8.25 18.67 -2.27
C LEU A 154 -8.04 19.99 -2.99
N ALA A 155 -6.81 20.35 -3.32
CA ALA A 155 -6.48 21.61 -4.03
C ALA A 155 -7.16 21.71 -5.40
N PHE A 156 -7.25 20.59 -6.15
CA PHE A 156 -7.96 20.55 -7.41
C PHE A 156 -9.49 20.55 -7.26
N SER A 157 -10.00 20.33 -6.06
CA SER A 157 -11.44 20.32 -5.80
C SER A 157 -12.01 21.66 -5.39
N GLY A 158 -11.17 22.60 -4.92
CA GLY A 158 -11.58 23.97 -4.64
C GLY A 158 -10.55 24.73 -3.82
N LYS A 159 -10.52 26.07 -3.99
CA LYS A 159 -9.58 26.95 -3.28
C LYS A 159 -9.86 26.98 -1.76
N GLU A 160 -11.08 26.74 -1.35
CA GLU A 160 -11.53 26.63 0.04
C GLU A 160 -10.83 25.50 0.81
N PHE A 161 -10.32 24.49 0.10
CA PHE A 161 -9.62 23.35 0.72
C PHE A 161 -8.11 23.54 0.88
N ALA A 162 -7.55 24.70 0.46
CA ALA A 162 -6.11 24.94 0.52
C ALA A 162 -5.52 24.82 1.93
N SER A 163 -6.21 25.36 2.94
CA SER A 163 -5.77 25.27 4.33
C SER A 163 -5.84 23.81 4.86
N ALA A 164 -6.89 23.07 4.47
CA ALA A 164 -7.02 21.67 4.81
C ALA A 164 -5.92 20.82 4.15
N ALA A 165 -5.58 21.10 2.90
CA ALA A 165 -4.50 20.45 2.19
C ALA A 165 -3.14 20.62 2.87
N GLN A 166 -2.81 21.82 3.34
CA GLN A 166 -1.60 22.08 4.11
C GLN A 166 -1.59 21.32 5.45
N LEU A 167 -2.71 21.37 6.18
CA LEU A 167 -2.85 20.68 7.47
C LEU A 167 -2.63 19.17 7.31
N VAL A 168 -3.16 18.56 6.24
CA VAL A 168 -2.99 17.13 5.95
C VAL A 168 -1.50 16.78 5.87
N VAL A 169 -0.71 17.53 5.11
CA VAL A 169 0.74 17.23 4.95
C VAL A 169 1.47 17.30 6.31
N PHE A 170 1.25 18.37 7.09
CA PHE A 170 1.91 18.52 8.39
C PHE A 170 1.46 17.48 9.42
N ALA A 171 0.16 17.13 9.43
CA ALA A 171 -0.38 16.15 10.36
C ALA A 171 0.18 14.74 10.12
N HIS A 172 0.66 14.44 8.91
CA HIS A 172 1.21 13.13 8.59
C HIS A 172 2.69 12.97 8.98
N LEU A 173 3.42 14.03 9.32
CA LEU A 173 4.84 13.92 9.70
C LEU A 173 5.11 12.92 10.83
N PRO A 174 4.37 12.91 11.95
CA PRO A 174 4.62 11.94 13.02
C PRO A 174 4.40 10.50 12.56
N ILE A 175 3.32 10.25 11.77
CA ILE A 175 3.01 8.89 11.32
C ILE A 175 4.02 8.38 10.29
N MET A 176 4.61 9.27 9.47
CA MET A 176 5.70 8.91 8.55
C MET A 176 6.87 8.26 9.30
N LEU A 177 7.24 8.79 10.48
CA LEU A 177 8.32 8.24 11.30
C LEU A 177 7.93 6.89 11.91
N ILE A 178 6.70 6.75 12.40
CA ILE A 178 6.19 5.49 12.95
C ILE A 178 6.16 4.42 11.85
N GLU A 179 5.63 4.73 10.68
CA GLU A 179 5.58 3.81 9.52
C GLU A 179 6.97 3.41 9.03
N THR A 180 7.96 4.31 9.12
CA THR A 180 9.36 4.00 8.81
C THR A 180 9.87 2.85 9.67
N VAL A 181 9.72 2.98 10.98
CA VAL A 181 10.18 1.96 11.94
C VAL A 181 9.40 0.67 11.79
N PHE A 182 8.07 0.78 11.67
CA PHE A 182 7.19 -0.38 11.56
C PHE A 182 7.49 -1.19 10.29
N THR A 183 7.58 -0.53 9.15
CA THR A 183 7.86 -1.20 7.86
C THR A 183 9.26 -1.81 7.85
N ALA A 184 10.28 -1.12 8.36
CA ALA A 184 11.62 -1.66 8.49
C ALA A 184 11.66 -2.91 9.38
N ALA A 185 10.98 -2.87 10.55
CA ALA A 185 10.92 -4.00 11.47
C ALA A 185 10.15 -5.19 10.88
N ALA A 186 9.02 -4.95 10.19
CA ALA A 186 8.24 -5.98 9.54
C ALA A 186 9.05 -6.70 8.44
N ILE A 187 9.75 -5.95 7.60
CA ILE A 187 10.60 -6.54 6.55
C ILE A 187 11.82 -7.25 7.15
N ALA A 188 12.44 -6.70 8.21
CA ALA A 188 13.53 -7.38 8.90
C ALA A 188 13.09 -8.73 9.50
N LEU A 189 11.87 -8.80 10.03
CA LEU A 189 11.28 -10.05 10.51
C LEU A 189 10.99 -11.01 9.36
N LEU A 190 10.37 -10.55 8.28
CA LEU A 190 10.06 -11.39 7.11
C LEU A 190 11.33 -11.97 6.48
N LEU A 191 12.41 -11.20 6.38
CA LEU A 191 13.70 -11.70 5.88
C LEU A 191 14.28 -12.85 6.72
N ARG A 192 13.91 -12.93 8.01
CA ARG A 192 14.40 -13.99 8.93
C ARG A 192 13.48 -15.20 8.96
N VAL A 193 12.16 -14.98 8.92
CA VAL A 193 11.16 -16.04 9.18
C VAL A 193 10.60 -16.62 7.90
N LYS A 194 10.39 -15.77 6.89
CA LYS A 194 9.73 -16.16 5.63
C LYS A 194 10.22 -15.32 4.45
N PRO A 195 11.51 -15.46 4.04
CA PRO A 195 12.09 -14.66 2.97
C PRO A 195 11.36 -14.83 1.62
N GLU A 196 10.78 -16.00 1.37
CA GLU A 196 9.98 -16.29 0.16
C GLU A 196 8.72 -15.40 0.05
N ALA A 197 8.22 -14.83 1.14
CA ALA A 197 7.10 -13.88 1.10
C ALA A 197 7.46 -12.55 0.41
N LEU A 198 8.73 -12.27 0.25
CA LEU A 198 9.26 -11.07 -0.42
C LEU A 198 9.72 -11.36 -1.86
N GLU A 199 9.69 -12.62 -2.31
CA GLU A 199 10.03 -12.99 -3.68
C GLU A 199 8.92 -12.58 -4.63
N THR A 200 9.31 -12.08 -5.81
CA THR A 200 8.39 -11.78 -6.91
C THR A 200 8.01 -13.03 -7.66
N ASP A 201 6.90 -12.96 -8.42
CA ASP A 201 6.38 -14.06 -9.25
C ASP A 201 7.48 -14.72 -10.12
N GLN A 202 8.45 -13.93 -10.63
CA GLN A 202 9.58 -14.46 -11.41
C GLN A 202 10.56 -15.32 -10.60
N GLY A 203 10.70 -15.05 -9.29
CA GLY A 203 11.54 -15.87 -8.41
C GLY A 203 10.85 -17.17 -8.02
N GLN A 204 9.52 -17.17 -7.93
CA GLN A 204 8.73 -18.38 -7.67
C GLN A 204 8.70 -19.32 -8.89
N GLU A 205 8.56 -18.80 -10.10
CA GLU A 205 8.61 -19.62 -11.34
C GLU A 205 9.95 -20.33 -11.47
N LEU A 206 11.08 -19.62 -11.29
CA LEU A 206 12.42 -20.22 -11.31
C LEU A 206 12.61 -21.30 -10.24
N HIS A 207 12.05 -21.10 -9.05
CA HIS A 207 12.17 -22.09 -7.97
C HIS A 207 11.31 -23.34 -8.23
N LEU A 208 10.12 -23.16 -8.81
CA LEU A 208 9.24 -24.27 -9.19
C LEU A 208 9.84 -25.08 -10.35
N ASP A 209 10.45 -24.44 -11.33
CA ASP A 209 11.12 -25.12 -12.44
C ASP A 209 12.29 -25.97 -11.94
N HIS A 210 13.13 -25.45 -11.04
CA HIS A 210 14.22 -26.23 -10.45
C HIS A 210 13.73 -27.39 -9.58
N VAL A 211 12.63 -27.21 -8.82
CA VAL A 211 12.05 -28.31 -8.03
C VAL A 211 11.44 -29.38 -8.92
N GLN A 212 10.85 -29.02 -10.05
CA GLN A 212 10.32 -29.98 -11.02
C GLN A 212 11.42 -30.72 -11.78
N GLU A 213 12.51 -30.05 -12.17
CA GLU A 213 13.68 -30.70 -12.78
C GLU A 213 14.34 -31.69 -11.81
N ASP A 214 14.53 -31.33 -10.53
CA ASP A 214 15.08 -32.21 -9.51
C ASP A 214 14.17 -33.44 -9.24
N ALA A 215 12.85 -33.23 -9.26
CA ALA A 215 11.89 -34.33 -9.09
C ALA A 215 11.89 -35.28 -10.28
N GLN A 216 12.01 -34.77 -11.50
CA GLN A 216 12.12 -35.60 -12.73
C GLN A 216 13.49 -36.30 -12.83
N GLY A 217 14.59 -35.64 -12.45
CA GLY A 217 15.93 -36.22 -12.42
C GLY A 217 16.04 -37.39 -11.44
N LYS A 218 15.31 -37.38 -10.32
CA LYS A 218 15.27 -38.50 -9.34
C LYS A 218 14.36 -39.65 -9.76
N ALA A 219 13.48 -39.47 -10.75
CA ALA A 219 12.60 -40.52 -11.23
C ALA A 219 13.27 -41.47 -12.29
N TYR A 220 14.45 -41.12 -12.74
CA TYR A 220 15.21 -41.88 -13.78
C TYR A 220 16.48 -42.55 -13.22
N VAL A 221 16.67 -42.62 -11.90
CA VAL A 221 17.74 -43.39 -11.23
C VAL A 221 17.12 -44.48 -10.34
#